data_5d4a177c1f6cea659e284df4770b5a0c
#
_entry.id   5d4a177c1f6cea659e284df4770b5a0c
#
_cell.length_a   1.000
_cell.length_b   1.000
_cell.length_c   1.000
_cell.angle_alpha   90.00
_cell.angle_beta   90.00
_cell.angle_gamma   90.00
#
_symmetry.space_group_name_H-M   'P 1'
#
loop_
_entity.id
_entity.type
_entity.pdbx_description
1 polymer ?
#
loop_
_entity_poly.entity_id
_entity_poly.type
_entity_poly.pdbx_seq_one_letter_code
_entity_poly.pdbx_strand_id
1 'polypeptide(L)'
;DAAGKGSTIRRFIQHMMPKNTRVVELGVPTSKQNRNWFSTYKKHLPRDGQIVFFDRSWYSRAVIQPTMGYCSKNQYYYFINNVNDWEKRLINDGLILFKFYLSVSQETQKYRFFLRQSSELKYWKVTDNDLKAMEYWHLYTRYKEQMFEQTSTDHSPWILINSDNKMVARLNTMRYVLKRVNYTDKKKVKAKRYFKELEDYQITIKGVKFENLTKEQYEFLFKIKAHE
;
A
#
# COMPACT_ATOMS: atom_id res chain seq x y z
N ASP A 1 1.81 -6.45 8.78
CA ASP A 1 0.88 -7.39 8.15
C ASP A 1 -0.52 -7.24 8.76
N ALA A 2 -1.50 -8.10 8.34
CA ALA A 2 -2.89 -8.06 8.78
C ALA A 2 -3.68 -6.76 8.45
N ALA A 3 -3.12 -5.79 7.74
CA ALA A 3 -3.79 -4.54 7.36
C ALA A 3 -4.94 -4.72 6.34
N GLY A 4 -5.02 -5.87 5.66
CA GLY A 4 -6.12 -6.18 4.74
C GLY A 4 -5.84 -5.94 3.26
N LYS A 5 -4.59 -5.98 2.83
CA LYS A 5 -4.15 -5.80 1.43
C LYS A 5 -4.94 -6.67 0.45
N GLY A 6 -4.81 -7.98 0.53
CA GLY A 6 -5.48 -8.90 -0.40
C GLY A 6 -7.00 -8.82 -0.35
N SER A 7 -7.61 -8.45 0.79
CA SER A 7 -9.06 -8.23 0.85
C SER A 7 -9.51 -6.91 0.20
N THR A 8 -8.65 -5.91 0.20
CA THR A 8 -8.88 -4.65 -0.51
C THR A 8 -8.78 -4.87 -2.01
N ILE A 9 -7.73 -5.57 -2.47
CA ILE A 9 -7.57 -5.94 -3.88
C ILE A 9 -8.77 -6.75 -4.36
N ARG A 10 -9.19 -7.79 -3.62
CA ARG A 10 -10.39 -8.58 -3.97
C ARG A 10 -11.63 -7.72 -4.12
N ARG A 11 -11.79 -6.70 -3.30
CA ARG A 11 -12.92 -5.78 -3.41
C ARG A 11 -12.86 -4.90 -4.65
N PHE A 12 -11.67 -4.46 -5.05
CA PHE A 12 -11.47 -3.74 -6.31
C PHE A 12 -11.86 -4.57 -7.51
N ILE A 13 -11.34 -5.80 -7.59
CA ILE A 13 -11.51 -6.65 -8.79
C ILE A 13 -12.86 -7.32 -8.91
N GLN A 14 -13.69 -7.29 -7.86
CA GLN A 14 -14.96 -8.02 -7.78
C GLN A 14 -15.88 -7.82 -8.99
N HIS A 15 -15.85 -6.64 -9.58
CA HIS A 15 -16.70 -6.25 -10.71
C HIS A 15 -15.88 -5.79 -11.93
N MET A 16 -14.58 -6.07 -11.94
CA MET A 16 -13.71 -5.77 -13.08
C MET A 16 -13.67 -6.96 -14.05
N MET A 17 -13.41 -6.66 -15.32
CA MET A 17 -13.25 -7.71 -16.34
C MET A 17 -11.95 -8.48 -16.12
N PRO A 18 -11.99 -9.81 -15.92
CA PRO A 18 -10.79 -10.60 -15.64
C PRO A 18 -9.70 -10.51 -16.72
N LYS A 19 -10.09 -10.38 -18.00
CA LYS A 19 -9.13 -10.26 -19.10
C LYS A 19 -8.26 -9.00 -19.05
N ASN A 20 -8.76 -7.93 -18.39
CA ASN A 20 -8.07 -6.65 -18.31
C ASN A 20 -7.50 -6.41 -16.91
N THR A 21 -7.64 -7.36 -15.99
CA THR A 21 -7.25 -7.18 -14.58
C THR A 21 -6.39 -8.33 -14.11
N ARG A 22 -5.27 -8.04 -13.49
CA ARG A 22 -4.39 -9.04 -12.90
C ARG A 22 -4.00 -8.67 -11.48
N VAL A 23 -3.79 -9.69 -10.66
CA VAL A 23 -3.18 -9.56 -9.34
C VAL A 23 -1.82 -10.25 -9.39
N VAL A 24 -0.80 -9.55 -8.94
CA VAL A 24 0.58 -10.04 -8.86
C VAL A 24 0.97 -10.09 -7.39
N GLU A 25 1.33 -11.28 -6.94
CA GLU A 25 1.93 -11.52 -5.64
C GLU A 25 3.20 -12.32 -5.83
N LEU A 26 4.34 -11.68 -5.53
CA LEU A 26 5.64 -12.32 -5.56
C LEU A 26 6.04 -12.70 -4.14
N GLY A 27 6.39 -13.95 -3.93
CA GLY A 27 6.85 -14.46 -2.64
C GLY A 27 8.25 -13.99 -2.26
N VAL A 28 8.95 -14.82 -1.46
CA VAL A 28 10.37 -14.60 -1.15
C VAL A 28 11.18 -14.71 -2.44
N PRO A 29 12.00 -13.69 -2.76
CA PRO A 29 12.70 -13.65 -4.05
C PRO A 29 13.79 -14.68 -4.15
N THR A 30 13.93 -15.27 -5.32
CA THR A 30 15.11 -16.08 -5.68
C THR A 30 16.36 -15.19 -5.82
N SER A 31 17.56 -15.81 -5.79
CA SER A 31 18.82 -15.07 -6.00
C SER A 31 18.85 -14.31 -7.33
N LYS A 32 18.25 -14.87 -8.41
CA LYS A 32 18.13 -14.22 -9.71
C LYS A 32 17.21 -12.99 -9.66
N GLN A 33 16.08 -13.09 -8.99
CA GLN A 33 15.15 -11.97 -8.78
C GLN A 33 15.79 -10.89 -7.90
N ASN A 34 16.54 -11.28 -6.87
CA ASN A 34 17.26 -10.34 -6.01
C ASN A 34 18.27 -9.50 -6.77
N ARG A 35 19.01 -10.09 -7.72
CA ARG A 35 19.95 -9.35 -8.57
C ARG A 35 19.29 -8.44 -9.61
N ASN A 36 18.09 -8.81 -10.10
CA ASN A 36 17.38 -8.14 -11.18
C ASN A 36 16.06 -7.54 -10.71
N TRP A 37 16.04 -6.79 -9.61
CA TRP A 37 14.84 -6.39 -8.89
C TRP A 37 13.83 -5.62 -9.75
N PHE A 38 14.23 -4.51 -10.34
CA PHE A 38 13.35 -3.71 -11.20
C PHE A 38 12.89 -4.48 -12.44
N SER A 39 13.77 -5.23 -13.09
CA SER A 39 13.41 -6.04 -14.25
C SER A 39 12.43 -7.17 -13.90
N THR A 40 12.50 -7.70 -12.68
CA THR A 40 11.53 -8.69 -12.19
C THR A 40 10.13 -8.11 -12.16
N TYR A 41 9.95 -6.92 -11.62
CA TYR A 41 8.63 -6.26 -11.55
C TYR A 41 8.18 -5.68 -12.90
N LYS A 42 9.12 -5.19 -13.73
CA LYS A 42 8.81 -4.64 -15.05
C LYS A 42 8.03 -5.62 -15.93
N LYS A 43 8.31 -6.92 -15.83
CA LYS A 43 7.62 -7.98 -16.58
C LYS A 43 6.14 -8.13 -16.22
N HIS A 44 5.74 -7.63 -15.07
CA HIS A 44 4.37 -7.73 -14.54
C HIS A 44 3.59 -6.43 -14.66
N LEU A 45 4.17 -5.36 -15.21
CA LEU A 45 3.47 -4.10 -15.42
C LEU A 45 2.30 -4.27 -16.40
N PRO A 46 1.26 -3.43 -16.33
CA PRO A 46 0.14 -3.49 -17.24
C PRO A 46 0.57 -3.11 -18.65
N ARG A 47 -0.13 -3.69 -19.63
CA ARG A 47 -0.19 -3.18 -20.99
C ARG A 47 -1.34 -2.17 -21.10
N ASP A 48 -1.44 -1.49 -22.24
CA ASP A 48 -2.53 -0.55 -22.49
C ASP A 48 -3.90 -1.18 -22.23
N GLY A 49 -4.77 -0.46 -21.53
CA GLY A 49 -6.09 -0.94 -21.15
C GLY A 49 -6.13 -1.99 -20.03
N GLN A 50 -4.99 -2.32 -19.42
CA GLN A 50 -4.92 -3.26 -18.30
C GLN A 50 -4.74 -2.55 -16.96
N ILE A 51 -5.23 -3.20 -15.91
CA ILE A 51 -5.02 -2.81 -14.51
C ILE A 51 -4.31 -3.96 -13.79
N VAL A 52 -3.21 -3.65 -13.11
CA VAL A 52 -2.45 -4.62 -12.33
C VAL A 52 -2.42 -4.19 -10.87
N PHE A 53 -2.82 -5.09 -9.99
CA PHE A 53 -2.71 -4.93 -8.55
C PHE A 53 -1.50 -5.74 -8.05
N PHE A 54 -0.61 -5.08 -7.32
CA PHE A 54 0.49 -5.74 -6.65
C PHE A 54 0.14 -5.94 -5.17
N ASP A 55 -0.07 -7.19 -4.73
CA ASP A 55 -0.07 -7.50 -3.30
C ASP A 55 1.37 -7.73 -2.86
N ARG A 56 1.92 -6.71 -2.22
CA ARG A 56 3.36 -6.49 -2.07
C ARG A 56 4.04 -6.17 -3.41
N SER A 57 4.50 -4.95 -3.55
CA SER A 57 5.17 -4.47 -4.77
C SER A 57 6.69 -4.55 -4.63
N TRP A 58 7.38 -3.89 -5.54
CA TRP A 58 8.83 -3.66 -5.46
C TRP A 58 9.27 -3.02 -4.14
N TYR A 59 8.39 -2.35 -3.44
CA TYR A 59 8.63 -1.77 -2.11
C TYR A 59 8.81 -2.82 -0.99
N SER A 60 8.61 -4.10 -1.27
CA SER A 60 9.09 -5.17 -0.39
C SER A 60 10.59 -5.04 -0.08
N ARG A 61 11.39 -4.48 -1.02
CA ARG A 61 12.81 -4.18 -0.85
C ARG A 61 13.07 -3.05 0.14
N ALA A 62 12.11 -2.14 0.34
CA ALA A 62 12.27 -1.01 1.24
C ALA A 62 11.95 -1.35 2.70
N VAL A 63 11.10 -2.34 2.96
CA VAL A 63 10.61 -2.60 4.32
C VAL A 63 10.81 -4.05 4.75
N ILE A 64 10.08 -5.01 4.18
CA ILE A 64 10.10 -6.39 4.68
C ILE A 64 11.44 -7.07 4.45
N GLN A 65 12.08 -6.85 3.30
CA GLN A 65 13.32 -7.55 2.98
C GLN A 65 14.51 -7.14 3.88
N PRO A 66 14.78 -5.85 4.12
CA PRO A 66 15.85 -5.48 5.05
C PRO A 66 15.52 -5.87 6.50
N THR A 67 14.24 -5.86 6.89
CA THR A 67 13.82 -6.29 8.22
C THR A 67 14.04 -7.77 8.45
N MET A 68 13.75 -8.61 7.42
CA MET A 68 13.84 -10.07 7.51
C MET A 68 15.19 -10.64 7.01
N GLY A 69 16.13 -9.78 6.62
CA GLY A 69 17.42 -10.22 6.09
C GLY A 69 17.36 -10.84 4.68
N TYR A 70 16.29 -10.60 3.91
CA TYR A 70 16.13 -11.15 2.55
C TYR A 70 16.87 -10.35 1.48
N CYS A 71 17.50 -9.24 1.84
CA CYS A 71 18.39 -8.48 0.96
C CYS A 71 19.61 -7.95 1.71
N SER A 72 20.70 -7.72 0.99
CA SER A 72 21.87 -7.05 1.53
C SER A 72 21.65 -5.54 1.67
N LYS A 73 22.48 -4.88 2.48
CA LYS A 73 22.48 -3.41 2.61
C LYS A 73 22.68 -2.72 1.25
N ASN A 74 23.60 -3.23 0.42
CA ASN A 74 23.84 -2.67 -0.91
C ASN A 74 22.62 -2.78 -1.82
N GLN A 75 21.88 -3.89 -1.77
CA GLN A 75 20.64 -4.06 -2.52
C GLN A 75 19.54 -3.13 -2.04
N TYR A 76 19.44 -2.88 -0.73
CA TYR A 76 18.51 -1.90 -0.16
C TYR A 76 18.83 -0.48 -0.64
N TYR A 77 20.07 -0.01 -0.47
CA TYR A 77 20.46 1.34 -0.90
C TYR A 77 20.36 1.53 -2.41
N TYR A 78 20.76 0.53 -3.19
CA TYR A 78 20.55 0.58 -4.63
C TYR A 78 19.07 0.79 -4.98
N PHE A 79 18.16 0.09 -4.31
CA PHE A 79 16.74 0.25 -4.55
C PHE A 79 16.25 1.66 -4.19
N ILE A 80 16.54 2.12 -2.99
CA ILE A 80 16.08 3.42 -2.50
C ILE A 80 16.56 4.56 -3.39
N ASN A 81 17.83 4.51 -3.82
CA ASN A 81 18.42 5.56 -4.65
C ASN A 81 17.91 5.58 -6.10
N ASN A 82 17.32 4.49 -6.57
CA ASN A 82 16.92 4.38 -7.99
C ASN A 82 15.41 4.28 -8.21
N VAL A 83 14.61 4.00 -7.18
CA VAL A 83 13.18 3.71 -7.35
C VAL A 83 12.40 4.93 -7.86
N ASN A 84 12.71 6.14 -7.41
CA ASN A 84 12.01 7.36 -7.80
C ASN A 84 12.19 7.64 -9.29
N ASP A 85 13.42 7.52 -9.79
CA ASP A 85 13.72 7.72 -11.22
C ASP A 85 13.12 6.60 -12.08
N TRP A 86 13.08 5.37 -11.54
CA TRP A 86 12.46 4.26 -12.25
C TRP A 86 10.94 4.46 -12.36
N GLU A 87 10.26 4.86 -11.29
CA GLU A 87 8.83 5.18 -11.29
C GLU A 87 8.52 6.38 -12.20
N LYS A 88 9.34 7.45 -12.13
CA LYS A 88 9.19 8.63 -12.98
C LYS A 88 9.25 8.27 -14.46
N ARG A 89 10.19 7.41 -14.87
CA ARG A 89 10.24 6.92 -16.26
C ARG A 89 8.97 6.18 -16.65
N LEU A 90 8.48 5.26 -15.82
CA LEU A 90 7.25 4.53 -16.10
C LEU A 90 6.03 5.45 -16.23
N ILE A 91 5.94 6.48 -15.40
CA ILE A 91 4.85 7.46 -15.44
C ILE A 91 4.95 8.31 -16.70
N ASN A 92 6.15 8.72 -17.09
CA ASN A 92 6.38 9.45 -18.34
C ASN A 92 6.03 8.59 -19.57
N ASP A 93 6.20 7.27 -19.49
CA ASP A 93 5.80 6.31 -20.51
C ASP A 93 4.27 6.02 -20.49
N GLY A 94 3.49 6.74 -19.69
CA GLY A 94 2.02 6.69 -19.64
C GLY A 94 1.42 5.79 -18.55
N LEU A 95 2.24 5.21 -17.66
CA LEU A 95 1.72 4.43 -16.54
C LEU A 95 1.02 5.32 -15.51
N ILE A 96 -0.19 4.95 -15.10
CA ILE A 96 -0.86 5.57 -13.95
C ILE A 96 -0.54 4.74 -12.71
N LEU A 97 0.25 5.29 -11.79
CA LEU A 97 0.71 4.61 -10.59
C LEU A 97 0.02 5.15 -9.33
N PHE A 98 -0.51 4.25 -8.51
CA PHE A 98 -1.01 4.54 -7.17
C PHE A 98 -0.26 3.70 -6.14
N LYS A 99 0.34 4.35 -5.15
CA LYS A 99 1.04 3.70 -4.04
C LYS A 99 0.21 3.81 -2.77
N PHE A 100 -0.40 2.71 -2.34
CA PHE A 100 -1.19 2.67 -1.11
C PHE A 100 -0.43 1.96 0.00
N TYR A 101 -0.39 2.59 1.15
CA TYR A 101 0.04 1.97 2.39
C TYR A 101 -1.15 1.83 3.34
N LEU A 102 -1.58 0.60 3.56
CA LEU A 102 -2.65 0.30 4.52
C LEU A 102 -2.04 0.22 5.92
N SER A 103 -2.22 1.26 6.70
CA SER A 103 -1.74 1.36 8.07
C SER A 103 -2.71 0.65 9.01
N VAL A 104 -2.18 -0.03 10.01
CA VAL A 104 -2.93 -0.67 11.07
C VAL A 104 -2.21 -0.41 12.39
N SER A 105 -2.97 -0.14 13.46
CA SER A 105 -2.42 0.00 14.80
C SER A 105 -1.86 -1.33 15.32
N GLN A 106 -0.91 -1.27 16.24
CA GLN A 106 -0.29 -2.48 16.80
C GLN A 106 -1.32 -3.33 17.54
N GLU A 107 -2.24 -2.69 18.28
CA GLU A 107 -3.34 -3.36 18.98
C GLU A 107 -4.26 -4.08 18.00
N THR A 108 -4.70 -3.38 16.95
CA THR A 108 -5.56 -3.98 15.92
C THR A 108 -4.84 -5.11 15.19
N GLN A 109 -3.54 -5.00 14.94
CA GLN A 109 -2.76 -6.06 14.33
C GLN A 109 -2.71 -7.31 15.22
N LYS A 110 -2.36 -7.13 16.51
CA LYS A 110 -2.34 -8.22 17.51
C LYS A 110 -3.69 -8.91 17.61
N TYR A 111 -4.77 -8.12 17.72
CA TYR A 111 -6.14 -8.65 17.76
C TYR A 111 -6.49 -9.47 16.51
N ARG A 112 -6.09 -8.99 15.33
CA ARG A 112 -6.34 -9.72 14.07
C ARG A 112 -5.54 -11.01 13.96
N PHE A 113 -4.33 -11.07 14.50
CA PHE A 113 -3.55 -12.30 14.57
C PHE A 113 -4.21 -13.30 15.54
N PHE A 114 -4.60 -12.83 16.72
CA PHE A 114 -5.36 -13.66 17.65
C PHE A 114 -6.61 -14.27 17.00
N LEU A 115 -7.43 -13.46 16.32
CA LEU A 115 -8.60 -13.96 15.61
C LEU A 115 -8.26 -14.96 14.48
N ARG A 116 -7.10 -14.88 13.88
CA ARG A 116 -6.66 -15.88 12.89
C ARG A 116 -6.28 -17.19 13.56
N GLN A 117 -5.51 -17.13 14.64
CA GLN A 117 -5.08 -18.31 15.38
C GLN A 117 -6.26 -19.07 15.99
N SER A 118 -7.25 -18.35 16.51
CA SER A 118 -8.45 -18.93 17.14
C SER A 118 -9.49 -19.45 16.15
N SER A 119 -9.29 -19.27 14.84
CA SER A 119 -10.26 -19.68 13.81
C SER A 119 -9.81 -20.94 13.09
N GLU A 120 -10.58 -22.00 13.16
CA GLU A 120 -10.36 -23.26 12.43
C GLU A 120 -10.21 -23.06 10.92
N LEU A 121 -10.86 -22.03 10.35
CA LEU A 121 -10.81 -21.70 8.94
C LEU A 121 -9.68 -20.73 8.56
N LYS A 122 -8.91 -20.21 9.53
CA LYS A 122 -7.94 -19.13 9.27
C LYS A 122 -6.57 -19.32 9.90
N TYR A 123 -6.40 -20.33 10.80
CA TYR A 123 -5.13 -20.57 11.50
C TYR A 123 -3.94 -20.75 10.53
N TRP A 124 -4.17 -21.39 9.41
CA TRP A 124 -3.17 -21.60 8.35
C TRP A 124 -2.66 -20.29 7.69
N LYS A 125 -3.32 -19.15 7.93
CA LYS A 125 -2.89 -17.83 7.45
C LYS A 125 -1.88 -17.17 8.36
N VAL A 126 -1.61 -17.71 9.52
CA VAL A 126 -0.57 -17.22 10.42
C VAL A 126 0.74 -17.88 10.01
N THR A 127 1.72 -17.05 9.67
CA THR A 127 3.04 -17.50 9.24
C THR A 127 4.10 -17.08 10.26
N ASP A 128 5.28 -17.73 10.23
CA ASP A 128 6.43 -17.32 11.04
C ASP A 128 6.83 -15.86 10.77
N ASN A 129 6.60 -15.37 9.55
CA ASN A 129 6.84 -13.96 9.22
C ASN A 129 5.86 -13.01 9.94
N ASP A 130 4.64 -13.45 10.25
CA ASP A 130 3.68 -12.65 11.02
C ASP A 130 4.13 -12.53 12.48
N LEU A 131 4.66 -13.61 13.07
CA LEU A 131 5.20 -13.61 14.43
C LEU A 131 6.46 -12.73 14.51
N LYS A 132 7.40 -12.90 13.61
CA LYS A 132 8.59 -12.05 13.49
C LYS A 132 8.26 -10.59 13.22
N ALA A 133 7.18 -10.30 12.49
CA ALA A 133 6.74 -8.93 12.26
C ALA A 133 6.31 -8.21 13.54
N MET A 134 5.79 -8.91 14.53
CA MET A 134 5.48 -8.34 15.85
C MET A 134 6.75 -8.09 16.66
N GLU A 135 7.70 -9.01 16.62
CA GLU A 135 8.99 -8.89 17.30
C GLU A 135 9.82 -7.72 16.75
N TYR A 136 9.87 -7.59 15.42
CA TYR A 136 10.65 -6.55 14.74
C TYR A 136 9.86 -5.26 14.46
N TRP A 137 8.83 -4.96 15.24
CA TRP A 137 7.97 -3.79 15.03
C TRP A 137 8.75 -2.48 14.88
N HIS A 138 9.73 -2.23 15.73
CA HIS A 138 10.57 -1.03 15.68
C HIS A 138 11.39 -0.94 14.39
N LEU A 139 11.93 -2.07 13.94
CA LEU A 139 12.73 -2.13 12.71
C LEU A 139 11.84 -1.90 11.48
N TYR A 140 10.63 -2.50 11.48
CA TYR A 140 9.62 -2.23 10.46
C TYR A 140 9.22 -0.75 10.42
N THR A 141 9.02 -0.14 11.57
CA THR A 141 8.65 1.28 11.67
C THR A 141 9.75 2.16 11.11
N ARG A 142 11.00 1.93 11.48
CA ARG A 142 12.14 2.67 10.96
C ARG A 142 12.26 2.58 9.43
N TYR A 143 12.21 1.39 8.86
CA TYR A 143 12.28 1.21 7.41
C TYR A 143 11.07 1.80 6.69
N LYS A 144 9.89 1.73 7.28
CA LYS A 144 8.68 2.35 6.78
C LYS A 144 8.81 3.87 6.70
N GLU A 145 9.31 4.51 7.74
CA GLU A 145 9.52 5.95 7.80
C GLU A 145 10.55 6.40 6.76
N GLN A 146 11.69 5.73 6.70
CA GLN A 146 12.70 5.97 5.66
C GLN A 146 12.14 5.80 4.24
N MET A 147 11.30 4.79 4.02
CA MET A 147 10.63 4.59 2.73
C MET A 147 9.75 5.79 2.38
N PHE A 148 8.93 6.28 3.29
CA PHE A 148 8.07 7.43 3.02
C PHE A 148 8.88 8.70 2.75
N GLU A 149 9.86 8.98 3.60
CA GLU A 149 10.72 10.16 3.49
C GLU A 149 11.47 10.20 2.16
N GLN A 150 12.01 9.07 1.72
CA GLN A 150 12.90 9.00 0.56
C GLN A 150 12.17 8.71 -0.76
N THR A 151 10.95 8.17 -0.71
CA THR A 151 10.27 7.70 -1.93
C THR A 151 8.86 8.26 -2.13
N SER A 152 8.40 9.21 -1.31
CA SER A 152 7.17 9.94 -1.59
C SER A 152 7.52 11.18 -2.42
N THR A 153 7.12 11.18 -3.68
CA THR A 153 7.42 12.25 -4.63
C THR A 153 6.12 12.86 -5.18
N ASP A 154 6.18 14.08 -5.72
CA ASP A 154 5.00 14.76 -6.28
C ASP A 154 4.32 13.96 -7.40
N HIS A 155 5.12 13.29 -8.23
CA HIS A 155 4.60 12.47 -9.33
C HIS A 155 4.12 11.09 -8.87
N SER A 156 4.54 10.61 -7.70
CA SER A 156 4.23 9.29 -7.16
C SER A 156 4.21 9.32 -5.63
N PRO A 157 3.21 10.01 -5.02
CA PRO A 157 3.11 10.10 -3.57
C PRO A 157 2.62 8.80 -2.95
N TRP A 158 3.04 8.54 -1.72
CA TRP A 158 2.42 7.53 -0.88
C TRP A 158 1.06 8.01 -0.37
N ILE A 159 0.07 7.13 -0.43
CA ILE A 159 -1.27 7.35 0.09
C ILE A 159 -1.45 6.45 1.30
N LEU A 160 -1.48 7.05 2.49
CA LEU A 160 -1.70 6.34 3.74
C LEU A 160 -3.19 6.21 4.01
N ILE A 161 -3.65 4.98 4.19
CA ILE A 161 -5.03 4.66 4.52
C ILE A 161 -5.05 3.98 5.90
N ASN A 162 -5.76 4.58 6.85
CA ASN A 162 -6.03 3.90 8.12
C ASN A 162 -6.91 2.67 7.85
N SER A 163 -6.42 1.51 8.24
CA SER A 163 -7.02 0.22 7.96
C SER A 163 -7.53 -0.49 9.23
N ASP A 164 -7.61 0.19 10.35
CA ASP A 164 -8.22 -0.37 11.57
C ASP A 164 -9.69 -0.71 11.32
N ASN A 165 -10.40 0.10 10.53
CA ASN A 165 -11.67 -0.27 9.94
C ASN A 165 -11.49 -0.67 8.47
N LYS A 166 -11.48 -1.98 8.20
CA LYS A 166 -11.28 -2.52 6.84
C LYS A 166 -12.33 -2.08 5.82
N MET A 167 -13.56 -1.85 6.24
CA MET A 167 -14.65 -1.45 5.33
C MET A 167 -14.43 -0.01 4.86
N VAL A 168 -14.16 0.89 5.78
CA VAL A 168 -13.87 2.30 5.50
C VAL A 168 -12.60 2.42 4.65
N ALA A 169 -11.53 1.70 5.01
CA ALA A 169 -10.29 1.67 4.25
C ALA A 169 -10.50 1.25 2.79
N ARG A 170 -11.26 0.19 2.54
CA ARG A 170 -11.60 -0.28 1.18
C ARG A 170 -12.35 0.80 0.40
N LEU A 171 -13.37 1.42 1.00
CA LEU A 171 -14.16 2.45 0.34
C LEU A 171 -13.30 3.66 -0.02
N ASN A 172 -12.46 4.12 0.89
CA ASN A 172 -11.61 5.30 0.67
C ASN A 172 -10.53 5.03 -0.37
N THR A 173 -9.90 3.85 -0.34
CA THR A 173 -8.95 3.44 -1.38
C THR A 173 -9.60 3.45 -2.77
N MET A 174 -10.80 2.87 -2.90
CA MET A 174 -11.55 2.86 -4.17
C MET A 174 -11.96 4.26 -4.62
N ARG A 175 -12.47 5.08 -3.71
CA ARG A 175 -12.84 6.50 -3.99
C ARG A 175 -11.63 7.31 -4.46
N TYR A 176 -10.48 7.10 -3.86
CA TYR A 176 -9.25 7.77 -4.25
C TYR A 176 -8.90 7.49 -5.72
N VAL A 177 -8.92 6.22 -6.13
CA VAL A 177 -8.66 5.82 -7.54
C VAL A 177 -9.72 6.40 -8.47
N LEU A 178 -11.01 6.19 -8.16
CA LEU A 178 -12.11 6.64 -9.01
C LEU A 178 -12.16 8.16 -9.21
N LYS A 179 -11.73 8.94 -8.22
CA LYS A 179 -11.60 10.40 -8.38
C LYS A 179 -10.55 10.80 -9.40
N ARG A 180 -9.47 10.00 -9.56
CA ARG A 180 -8.28 10.35 -10.36
C ARG A 180 -8.24 9.71 -11.73
N VAL A 181 -8.92 8.59 -11.92
CA VAL A 181 -9.00 7.91 -13.22
C VAL A 181 -10.17 8.49 -14.01
N ASN A 182 -9.97 8.71 -15.30
CA ASN A 182 -11.05 9.06 -16.22
C ASN A 182 -11.74 7.79 -16.72
N TYR A 183 -13.06 7.75 -16.69
CA TYR A 183 -13.88 6.66 -17.21
C TYR A 183 -15.21 7.19 -17.75
N THR A 184 -15.80 6.44 -18.67
CA THR A 184 -17.08 6.79 -19.29
C THR A 184 -18.17 6.93 -18.22
N ASP A 185 -19.03 7.93 -18.38
CA ASP A 185 -20.18 8.21 -17.50
C ASP A 185 -19.83 8.56 -16.04
N LYS A 186 -18.57 8.92 -15.76
CA LYS A 186 -18.11 9.33 -14.42
C LYS A 186 -19.04 10.37 -13.75
N LYS A 187 -19.62 11.31 -14.53
CA LYS A 187 -20.53 12.33 -14.04
C LYS A 187 -21.95 11.82 -13.78
N LYS A 188 -22.34 10.69 -14.38
CA LYS A 188 -23.69 10.12 -14.28
C LYS A 188 -23.86 9.23 -13.04
N VAL A 189 -22.77 8.67 -12.52
CA VAL A 189 -22.80 7.79 -11.36
C VAL A 189 -22.90 8.63 -10.09
N LYS A 190 -24.11 8.86 -9.62
CA LYS A 190 -24.38 9.43 -8.29
C LYS A 190 -24.44 8.29 -7.29
N ALA A 191 -23.41 8.17 -6.44
CA ALA A 191 -23.46 7.23 -5.32
C ALA A 191 -24.60 7.65 -4.37
N LYS A 192 -25.57 6.76 -4.11
CA LYS A 192 -26.50 6.96 -3.00
C LYS A 192 -25.72 6.91 -1.70
N ARG A 193 -25.74 8.00 -0.94
CA ARG A 193 -25.09 8.05 0.37
C ARG A 193 -26.00 7.37 1.39
N TYR A 194 -25.67 6.16 1.80
CA TYR A 194 -26.42 5.43 2.82
C TYR A 194 -25.96 5.76 4.25
N PHE A 195 -24.83 6.44 4.41
CA PHE A 195 -24.27 6.81 5.71
C PHE A 195 -24.05 8.33 5.75
N LYS A 196 -24.28 8.94 6.93
CA LYS A 196 -23.76 10.25 7.25
C LYS A 196 -22.29 10.28 6.83
N GLU A 197 -21.88 11.34 6.16
CA GLU A 197 -20.47 11.51 5.78
C GLU A 197 -19.62 11.29 7.03
N LEU A 198 -18.86 10.22 7.03
CA LEU A 198 -17.70 10.17 7.89
C LEU A 198 -16.81 11.30 7.36
N GLU A 199 -16.58 12.29 8.20
CA GLU A 199 -15.68 13.40 7.89
C GLU A 199 -14.35 12.79 7.50
N ASP A 200 -14.03 12.84 6.21
CA ASP A 200 -12.82 12.24 5.66
C ASP A 200 -11.73 13.32 5.66
N TYR A 201 -11.09 13.45 6.81
CA TYR A 201 -10.00 14.40 6.95
C TYR A 201 -8.77 13.89 6.22
N GLN A 202 -8.16 14.78 5.44
CA GLN A 202 -6.96 14.49 4.66
C GLN A 202 -5.91 15.57 4.93
N ILE A 203 -4.65 15.17 5.03
CA ILE A 203 -3.52 16.09 5.15
C ILE A 203 -2.32 15.52 4.41
N THR A 204 -1.51 16.40 3.82
CA THR A 204 -0.23 16.04 3.22
C THR A 204 0.89 16.68 4.03
N ILE A 205 1.86 15.88 4.47
CA ILE A 205 3.04 16.30 5.21
C ILE A 205 4.25 15.69 4.51
N LYS A 206 5.23 16.51 4.12
CA LYS A 206 6.46 16.07 3.42
C LYS A 206 6.18 15.12 2.24
N GLY A 207 5.20 15.46 1.40
CA GLY A 207 4.81 14.64 0.25
C GLY A 207 4.03 13.35 0.58
N VAL A 208 3.87 13.01 1.86
CA VAL A 208 3.08 11.86 2.30
C VAL A 208 1.63 12.28 2.51
N LYS A 209 0.71 11.64 1.80
CA LYS A 209 -0.72 11.94 1.90
C LYS A 209 -1.39 11.00 2.90
N PHE A 210 -1.97 11.58 3.94
CA PHE A 210 -2.78 10.89 4.95
C PHE A 210 -4.25 11.02 4.61
N GLU A 211 -4.98 9.91 4.54
CA GLU A 211 -6.42 9.86 4.27
C GLU A 211 -7.15 8.99 5.29
N ASN A 212 -8.46 9.17 5.39
CA ASN A 212 -9.31 8.43 6.31
C ASN A 212 -8.96 8.68 7.79
N LEU A 213 -8.59 9.92 8.09
CA LEU A 213 -8.28 10.34 9.44
C LEU A 213 -9.57 10.67 10.22
N THR A 214 -9.56 10.42 11.52
CA THR A 214 -10.53 11.05 12.42
C THR A 214 -10.19 12.52 12.61
N LYS A 215 -11.13 13.33 13.10
CA LYS A 215 -10.91 14.73 13.43
C LYS A 215 -9.69 14.92 14.35
N GLU A 216 -9.58 14.12 15.40
CA GLU A 216 -8.48 14.15 16.36
C GLU A 216 -7.13 13.86 15.70
N GLN A 217 -7.07 12.85 14.84
CA GLN A 217 -5.86 12.50 14.10
C GLN A 217 -5.45 13.62 13.13
N TYR A 218 -6.41 14.22 12.46
CA TYR A 218 -6.16 15.36 11.58
C TYR A 218 -5.63 16.57 12.36
N GLU A 219 -6.27 16.95 13.46
CA GLU A 219 -5.83 18.07 14.30
C GLU A 219 -4.43 17.85 14.86
N PHE A 220 -4.10 16.64 15.26
CA PHE A 220 -2.75 16.28 15.71
C PHE A 220 -1.72 16.46 14.60
N LEU A 221 -1.99 15.91 13.40
CA LEU A 221 -1.09 16.03 12.25
C LEU A 221 -1.00 17.48 11.76
N PHE A 222 -2.07 18.23 11.83
CA PHE A 222 -2.09 19.65 11.48
C PHE A 222 -1.17 20.48 12.40
N LYS A 223 -1.16 20.20 13.69
CA LYS A 223 -0.23 20.84 14.63
C LYS A 223 1.23 20.51 14.29
N ILE A 224 1.54 19.26 13.97
CA ILE A 224 2.89 18.87 13.53
C ILE A 224 3.31 19.65 12.30
N LYS A 225 2.44 19.74 11.29
CA LYS A 225 2.71 20.49 10.06
C LYS A 225 2.92 21.99 10.29
N ALA A 226 2.25 22.58 11.27
CA ALA A 226 2.36 23.99 11.59
C ALA A 226 3.70 24.35 12.30
N HIS A 227 4.42 23.38 12.79
CA HIS A 227 5.74 23.54 13.43
C HIS A 227 6.92 23.22 12.48
N GLU A 228 6.65 22.93 11.22
CA GLU A 228 7.63 22.78 10.13
C GLU A 228 7.81 24.09 9.36
#